data_c7f209675f6507e065f82b925d7f7bdd
#
_entry.id   c7f209675f6507e065f82b925d7f7bdd
#
_cell.length_a   1.000
_cell.length_b   1.000
_cell.length_c   1.000
_cell.angle_alpha   90.00
_cell.angle_beta   90.00
_cell.angle_gamma   90.00
#
_symmetry.space_group_name_H-M   'P 1'
#
loop_
_entity.id
_entity.type
_entity.pdbx_description
1 polymer ?
#
loop_
_entity_poly.entity_id
_entity_poly.type
_entity_poly.pdbx_seq_one_letter_code
_entity_poly.pdbx_strand_id
1 'polypeptide(L)'
;MALDFLYRQPVEIHFGAGKIAKLREVLAQYGVQNAVLVCGKHFAVEAEKLKAESGVVCAIFSGVEPNPRLSGAAEAMRLAREHHADALIGVGGGSAIDTAKFAAACAPGDRDAEYYYRTTDFPAHPLKIFAVPTTAGTGSEVTQVSVISHGAEKKTINNPVFMPTAAIVDPVLTVSVPPRTTMNTGLDALAHALEGYWSVNHQPISDLMAVEAVRLIMENLEQAYTHGDDLKAREAMSMASLLGGLSFALPKTAGVHACSYPLSEDCHLPHGEACAFTLDSFVEINRDERLDELCRRAGLRDAADLAARIRVLKSLAGLRARLSELENGDAHALAEKCAKHPLMGNNPVKMDAAALEAMFEALQ
;
A
#
# COMPACT_ATOMS: atom_id res chain seq x y z
N MET A 1 -10.66 24.16 19.33
CA MET A 1 -10.86 22.93 20.11
C MET A 1 -9.51 22.47 20.63
N ALA A 2 -9.43 21.89 21.84
CA ALA A 2 -8.19 21.23 22.29
C ALA A 2 -7.92 20.03 21.37
N LEU A 3 -6.65 19.84 20.96
CA LEU A 3 -6.25 18.68 20.20
C LEU A 3 -6.24 17.45 21.13
N ASP A 4 -7.00 16.42 20.76
CA ASP A 4 -7.06 15.15 21.49
C ASP A 4 -6.96 14.01 20.45
N PHE A 5 -5.81 13.32 20.42
CA PHE A 5 -5.57 12.21 19.49
C PHE A 5 -4.49 11.26 20.05
N LEU A 6 -4.54 10.00 19.63
CA LEU A 6 -3.51 9.00 19.87
C LEU A 6 -2.72 8.76 18.58
N TYR A 7 -1.40 8.90 18.63
CA TYR A 7 -0.50 8.46 17.57
C TYR A 7 0.39 7.31 18.06
N ARG A 8 0.43 6.22 17.31
CA ARG A 8 1.28 5.06 17.62
C ARG A 8 1.89 4.51 16.35
N GLN A 9 3.23 4.42 16.31
CA GLN A 9 3.99 3.77 15.24
C GLN A 9 5.12 2.93 15.85
N PRO A 10 4.93 1.61 16.02
CA PRO A 10 5.89 0.75 16.69
C PRO A 10 6.94 0.15 15.75
N VAL A 11 6.84 0.35 14.43
CA VAL A 11 7.76 -0.24 13.46
C VAL A 11 9.12 0.45 13.49
N GLU A 12 10.20 -0.30 13.65
CA GLU A 12 11.56 0.22 13.44
C GLU A 12 11.83 0.36 11.94
N ILE A 13 12.24 1.54 11.49
CA ILE A 13 12.40 1.84 10.05
C ILE A 13 13.89 2.03 9.72
N HIS A 14 14.43 1.16 8.87
CA HIS A 14 15.76 1.28 8.27
C HIS A 14 15.61 1.79 6.83
N PHE A 15 15.91 3.06 6.60
CA PHE A 15 15.78 3.68 5.29
C PHE A 15 17.14 4.01 4.67
N GLY A 16 17.31 3.80 3.37
CA GLY A 16 18.44 4.26 2.55
C GLY A 16 18.97 3.23 1.57
N ALA A 17 19.74 3.69 0.59
CA ALA A 17 20.33 2.85 -0.44
C ALA A 17 21.30 1.82 0.16
N GLY A 18 21.18 0.56 -0.27
CA GLY A 18 22.00 -0.55 0.22
C GLY A 18 21.61 -1.09 1.60
N LYS A 19 20.50 -0.64 2.19
CA LYS A 19 20.06 -1.08 3.53
C LYS A 19 19.69 -2.54 3.59
N ILE A 20 19.32 -3.18 2.47
CA ILE A 20 19.04 -4.63 2.44
C ILE A 20 20.24 -5.47 2.92
N ALA A 21 21.47 -5.00 2.72
CA ALA A 21 22.67 -5.65 3.21
C ALA A 21 22.73 -5.76 4.76
N LYS A 22 21.93 -4.93 5.46
CA LYS A 22 21.78 -4.97 6.93
C LYS A 22 20.74 -5.99 7.41
N LEU A 23 20.07 -6.72 6.51
CA LEU A 23 19.02 -7.68 6.89
C LEU A 23 19.48 -8.63 7.98
N ARG A 24 20.68 -9.24 7.85
CA ARG A 24 21.25 -10.14 8.87
C ARG A 24 21.40 -9.47 10.25
N GLU A 25 21.91 -8.25 10.28
CA GLU A 25 22.11 -7.49 11.52
C GLU A 25 20.76 -7.17 12.17
N VAL A 26 19.77 -6.74 11.37
CA VAL A 26 18.41 -6.44 11.85
C VAL A 26 17.75 -7.70 12.41
N LEU A 27 17.80 -8.83 11.70
CA LEU A 27 17.26 -10.09 12.20
C LEU A 27 17.91 -10.55 13.52
N ALA A 28 19.24 -10.40 13.61
CA ALA A 28 20.01 -10.75 14.82
C ALA A 28 19.64 -9.86 16.02
N GLN A 29 19.40 -8.57 15.82
CA GLN A 29 18.95 -7.63 16.85
C GLN A 29 17.65 -8.11 17.53
N TYR A 30 16.77 -8.73 16.77
CA TYR A 30 15.50 -9.30 17.27
C TYR A 30 15.58 -10.77 17.66
N GLY A 31 16.79 -11.36 17.67
CA GLY A 31 17.04 -12.72 18.09
C GLY A 31 16.41 -13.78 17.16
N VAL A 32 16.24 -13.45 15.87
CA VAL A 32 15.67 -14.38 14.88
C VAL A 32 16.65 -15.54 14.62
N GLN A 33 16.13 -16.77 14.71
CA GLN A 33 16.90 -17.99 14.48
C GLN A 33 16.48 -18.71 13.20
N ASN A 34 15.17 -18.71 12.91
CA ASN A 34 14.58 -19.36 11.75
C ASN A 34 13.57 -18.44 11.09
N ALA A 35 13.84 -17.96 9.88
CA ALA A 35 12.93 -17.11 9.14
C ALA A 35 12.44 -17.76 7.83
N VAL A 36 11.19 -17.51 7.46
CA VAL A 36 10.68 -17.81 6.12
C VAL A 36 10.62 -16.52 5.32
N LEU A 37 11.25 -16.51 4.14
CA LEU A 37 11.19 -15.39 3.21
C LEU A 37 10.02 -15.60 2.24
N VAL A 38 9.22 -14.54 2.06
CA VAL A 38 8.02 -14.51 1.20
C VAL A 38 8.22 -13.47 0.12
N CYS A 39 8.18 -13.88 -1.15
CA CYS A 39 8.39 -12.98 -2.29
C CYS A 39 7.60 -13.42 -3.54
N GLY A 40 7.59 -12.58 -4.56
CA GLY A 40 7.13 -12.95 -5.90
C GLY A 40 8.20 -13.66 -6.72
N LYS A 41 7.80 -14.33 -7.80
CA LYS A 41 8.70 -15.10 -8.70
C LYS A 41 9.86 -14.25 -9.25
N HIS A 42 9.61 -12.96 -9.48
CA HIS A 42 10.64 -12.05 -10.00
C HIS A 42 11.81 -11.80 -9.05
N PHE A 43 11.61 -12.04 -7.76
CA PHE A 43 12.63 -11.85 -6.71
C PHE A 43 13.26 -13.16 -6.25
N ALA A 44 12.92 -14.30 -6.85
CA ALA A 44 13.35 -15.62 -6.37
C ALA A 44 14.88 -15.82 -6.36
N VAL A 45 15.59 -15.28 -7.36
CA VAL A 45 17.07 -15.37 -7.45
C VAL A 45 17.74 -14.57 -6.34
N GLU A 46 17.27 -13.35 -6.12
CA GLU A 46 17.76 -12.46 -5.05
C GLU A 46 17.41 -13.01 -3.67
N ALA A 47 16.25 -13.67 -3.55
CA ALA A 47 15.84 -14.34 -2.31
C ALA A 47 16.78 -15.46 -1.90
N GLU A 48 17.29 -16.26 -2.85
CA GLU A 48 18.31 -17.28 -2.56
C GLU A 48 19.63 -16.67 -2.10
N LYS A 49 20.04 -15.52 -2.65
CA LYS A 49 21.21 -14.78 -2.16
C LYS A 49 21.00 -14.29 -0.74
N LEU A 50 19.85 -13.65 -0.46
CA LEU A 50 19.50 -13.19 0.89
C LEU A 50 19.44 -14.34 1.89
N LYS A 51 18.95 -15.53 1.47
CA LYS A 51 18.96 -16.73 2.27
C LYS A 51 20.39 -17.15 2.66
N ALA A 52 21.28 -17.18 1.68
CA ALA A 52 22.68 -17.54 1.93
C ALA A 52 23.41 -16.52 2.84
N GLU A 53 23.16 -15.23 2.62
CA GLU A 53 23.80 -14.12 3.35
C GLU A 53 23.26 -13.96 4.77
N SER A 54 21.96 -14.18 4.98
CA SER A 54 21.32 -14.00 6.29
C SER A 54 21.74 -15.06 7.30
N GLY A 55 21.95 -16.30 6.84
CA GLY A 55 22.28 -17.46 7.66
C GLY A 55 21.14 -17.98 8.54
N VAL A 56 19.96 -17.32 8.54
CA VAL A 56 18.77 -17.68 9.35
C VAL A 56 17.51 -17.90 8.51
N VAL A 57 17.52 -17.56 7.22
CA VAL A 57 16.40 -17.89 6.32
C VAL A 57 16.45 -19.39 5.99
N CYS A 58 15.50 -20.15 6.54
CA CYS A 58 15.42 -21.60 6.40
C CYS A 58 14.62 -22.04 5.16
N ALA A 59 13.59 -21.27 4.78
CA ALA A 59 12.75 -21.55 3.60
C ALA A 59 12.35 -20.28 2.85
N ILE A 60 12.00 -20.44 1.57
CA ILE A 60 11.51 -19.36 0.70
C ILE A 60 10.18 -19.78 0.09
N PHE A 61 9.18 -18.91 0.18
CA PHE A 61 7.97 -18.95 -0.63
C PHE A 61 8.05 -17.86 -1.69
N SER A 62 8.26 -18.25 -2.96
CA SER A 62 8.39 -17.32 -4.10
C SER A 62 7.17 -17.29 -5.01
N GLY A 63 6.02 -17.78 -4.53
CA GLY A 63 4.79 -17.92 -5.29
C GLY A 63 3.78 -16.76 -5.14
N VAL A 64 4.19 -15.61 -4.60
CA VAL A 64 3.27 -14.47 -4.42
C VAL A 64 2.87 -13.89 -5.78
N GLU A 65 1.55 -13.75 -5.98
CA GLU A 65 0.93 -13.11 -7.16
C GLU A 65 0.40 -11.72 -6.80
N PRO A 66 0.19 -10.82 -7.80
CA PRO A 66 -0.60 -9.62 -7.61
C PRO A 66 -2.00 -9.97 -7.06
N ASN A 67 -2.55 -9.17 -6.14
CA ASN A 67 -3.75 -9.50 -5.37
C ASN A 67 -3.58 -10.84 -4.61
N PRO A 68 -2.82 -10.85 -3.50
CA PRO A 68 -2.30 -12.07 -2.89
C PRO A 68 -3.43 -13.01 -2.47
N ARG A 69 -3.30 -14.26 -2.86
CA ARG A 69 -4.33 -15.28 -2.61
C ARG A 69 -4.14 -15.95 -1.25
N LEU A 70 -5.25 -16.33 -0.64
CA LEU A 70 -5.24 -17.09 0.62
C LEU A 70 -4.41 -18.38 0.52
N SER A 71 -4.43 -19.05 -0.63
CA SER A 71 -3.61 -20.25 -0.87
C SER A 71 -2.11 -19.99 -0.75
N GLY A 72 -1.62 -18.83 -1.22
CA GLY A 72 -0.22 -18.42 -1.06
C GLY A 72 0.11 -18.13 0.40
N ALA A 73 -0.77 -17.46 1.13
CA ALA A 73 -0.60 -17.21 2.55
C ALA A 73 -0.64 -18.53 3.37
N ALA A 74 -1.50 -19.48 2.99
CA ALA A 74 -1.54 -20.82 3.60
C ALA A 74 -0.23 -21.58 3.38
N GLU A 75 0.38 -21.49 2.20
CA GLU A 75 1.67 -22.13 1.92
C GLU A 75 2.81 -21.49 2.71
N ALA A 76 2.88 -20.15 2.77
CA ALA A 76 3.85 -19.45 3.60
C ALA A 76 3.69 -19.83 5.10
N MET A 77 2.44 -19.93 5.59
CA MET A 77 2.13 -20.40 6.94
C MET A 77 2.58 -21.84 7.17
N ARG A 78 2.35 -22.74 6.20
CA ARG A 78 2.79 -24.15 6.28
C ARG A 78 4.31 -24.24 6.42
N LEU A 79 5.04 -23.50 5.57
CA LEU A 79 6.51 -23.43 5.64
C LEU A 79 6.98 -22.90 7.00
N ALA A 80 6.32 -21.86 7.53
CA ALA A 80 6.66 -21.30 8.84
C ALA A 80 6.52 -22.35 9.96
N ARG A 81 5.45 -23.14 9.95
CA ARG A 81 5.22 -24.23 10.93
C ARG A 81 6.22 -25.36 10.76
N GLU A 82 6.45 -25.83 9.53
CA GLU A 82 7.35 -26.95 9.22
C GLU A 82 8.79 -26.65 9.64
N HIS A 83 9.24 -25.43 9.43
CA HIS A 83 10.60 -25.02 9.76
C HIS A 83 10.74 -24.39 11.16
N HIS A 84 9.69 -24.43 11.99
CA HIS A 84 9.66 -23.80 13.31
C HIS A 84 10.16 -22.35 13.27
N ALA A 85 9.68 -21.59 12.27
CA ALA A 85 10.07 -20.21 12.08
C ALA A 85 9.63 -19.33 13.26
N ASP A 86 10.46 -18.38 13.62
CA ASP A 86 10.18 -17.34 14.60
C ASP A 86 9.95 -15.96 13.95
N ALA A 87 10.14 -15.90 12.60
CA ALA A 87 9.91 -14.69 11.81
C ALA A 87 9.48 -15.01 10.36
N LEU A 88 8.74 -14.07 9.75
CA LEU A 88 8.55 -13.99 8.31
C LEU A 88 9.11 -12.69 7.75
N ILE A 89 9.72 -12.78 6.57
CA ILE A 89 10.30 -11.64 5.85
C ILE A 89 9.53 -11.48 4.55
N GLY A 90 8.71 -10.44 4.44
CA GLY A 90 8.01 -10.11 3.19
C GLY A 90 8.87 -9.21 2.32
N VAL A 91 9.37 -9.73 1.17
CA VAL A 91 10.21 -8.98 0.22
C VAL A 91 9.46 -8.81 -1.09
N GLY A 92 9.06 -7.59 -1.41
CA GLY A 92 8.27 -7.32 -2.61
C GLY A 92 7.39 -6.10 -2.48
N GLY A 93 6.39 -5.97 -3.33
CA GLY A 93 5.32 -5.00 -3.17
C GLY A 93 4.35 -5.38 -2.04
N GLY A 94 3.27 -4.63 -1.87
CA GLY A 94 2.26 -4.88 -0.83
C GLY A 94 1.78 -6.32 -0.77
N SER A 95 1.61 -6.99 -1.93
CA SER A 95 1.17 -8.39 -1.98
C SER A 95 2.09 -9.36 -1.23
N ALA A 96 3.42 -9.20 -1.32
CA ALA A 96 4.37 -10.05 -0.62
C ALA A 96 4.38 -9.76 0.89
N ILE A 97 4.32 -8.47 1.25
CA ILE A 97 4.29 -8.03 2.64
C ILE A 97 2.98 -8.50 3.31
N ASP A 98 1.84 -8.35 2.64
CA ASP A 98 0.53 -8.77 3.16
C ASP A 98 0.42 -10.29 3.33
N THR A 99 0.97 -11.06 2.38
CA THR A 99 1.10 -12.53 2.50
C THR A 99 1.93 -12.91 3.72
N ALA A 100 3.09 -12.27 3.92
CA ALA A 100 3.96 -12.53 5.07
C ALA A 100 3.28 -12.16 6.40
N LYS A 101 2.59 -11.01 6.46
CA LYS A 101 1.82 -10.57 7.64
C LYS A 101 0.75 -11.59 8.02
N PHE A 102 -0.07 -12.00 7.05
CA PHE A 102 -1.15 -12.95 7.31
C PHE A 102 -0.58 -14.30 7.77
N ALA A 103 0.43 -14.83 7.07
CA ALA A 103 1.07 -16.09 7.44
C ALA A 103 1.71 -16.02 8.83
N ALA A 104 2.39 -14.92 9.18
CA ALA A 104 3.02 -14.71 10.48
C ALA A 104 1.99 -14.68 11.63
N ALA A 105 0.84 -14.05 11.38
CA ALA A 105 -0.23 -13.99 12.37
C ALA A 105 -0.89 -15.36 12.61
N CYS A 106 -1.03 -16.18 11.57
CA CYS A 106 -1.72 -17.48 11.64
C CYS A 106 -0.80 -18.63 12.10
N ALA A 107 0.51 -18.55 11.82
CA ALA A 107 1.42 -19.66 12.02
C ALA A 107 1.49 -20.21 13.45
N PRO A 108 1.43 -19.40 14.53
CA PRO A 108 1.46 -19.90 15.91
C PRO A 108 0.22 -20.68 16.33
N GLY A 109 -0.91 -20.52 15.65
CA GLY A 109 -2.16 -21.21 15.97
C GLY A 109 -2.26 -22.61 15.39
N ASP A 110 -3.36 -23.30 15.71
CA ASP A 110 -3.62 -24.69 15.31
C ASP A 110 -4.60 -24.83 14.14
N ARG A 111 -5.21 -23.73 13.70
CA ARG A 111 -6.20 -23.69 12.62
C ARG A 111 -5.55 -23.51 11.26
N ASP A 112 -6.33 -23.75 10.22
CA ASP A 112 -5.93 -23.45 8.84
C ASP A 112 -6.07 -21.96 8.49
N ALA A 113 -5.57 -21.55 7.34
CA ALA A 113 -5.61 -20.17 6.88
C ALA A 113 -7.03 -19.70 6.60
N GLU A 114 -7.93 -20.60 6.15
CA GLU A 114 -9.32 -20.27 5.86
C GLU A 114 -10.09 -19.92 7.13
N TYR A 115 -9.86 -20.63 8.23
CA TYR A 115 -10.43 -20.27 9.53
C TYR A 115 -10.10 -18.83 9.92
N TYR A 116 -8.79 -18.47 9.89
CA TYR A 116 -8.35 -17.13 10.26
C TYR A 116 -8.85 -16.04 9.29
N TYR A 117 -8.93 -16.36 8.00
CA TYR A 117 -9.49 -15.46 7.01
C TYR A 117 -10.96 -15.14 7.30
N ARG A 118 -11.77 -16.16 7.65
CA ARG A 118 -13.19 -16.00 7.91
C ARG A 118 -13.47 -15.33 9.26
N THR A 119 -12.83 -15.80 10.32
CA THR A 119 -13.12 -15.39 11.70
C THR A 119 -12.36 -14.15 12.15
N THR A 120 -11.18 -13.88 11.58
CA THR A 120 -10.21 -12.88 12.07
C THR A 120 -9.80 -13.09 13.53
N ASP A 121 -9.93 -14.31 14.05
CA ASP A 121 -9.56 -14.71 15.42
C ASP A 121 -8.10 -15.20 15.43
N PHE A 122 -7.16 -14.26 15.36
CA PHE A 122 -5.73 -14.54 15.28
C PHE A 122 -5.12 -14.83 16.65
N PRO A 123 -4.05 -15.67 16.71
CA PRO A 123 -3.23 -15.83 17.91
C PRO A 123 -2.74 -14.50 18.47
N ALA A 124 -2.73 -14.36 19.80
CA ALA A 124 -2.32 -13.11 20.47
C ALA A 124 -0.84 -12.76 20.25
N HIS A 125 0.00 -13.75 19.95
CA HIS A 125 1.44 -13.60 19.76
C HIS A 125 1.84 -14.06 18.36
N PRO A 126 1.77 -13.17 17.34
CA PRO A 126 2.21 -13.50 15.99
C PRO A 126 3.72 -13.70 15.93
N LEU A 127 4.21 -14.39 14.88
CA LEU A 127 5.62 -14.37 14.56
C LEU A 127 6.08 -12.97 14.20
N LYS A 128 7.38 -12.68 14.39
CA LYS A 128 7.95 -11.39 13.97
C LYS A 128 7.80 -11.18 12.46
N ILE A 129 7.49 -9.96 12.06
CA ILE A 129 7.30 -9.60 10.66
C ILE A 129 8.36 -8.57 10.26
N PHE A 130 9.14 -8.90 9.24
CA PHE A 130 10.09 -7.96 8.63
C PHE A 130 9.60 -7.63 7.23
N ALA A 131 9.42 -6.34 6.94
CA ALA A 131 8.91 -5.88 5.67
C ALA A 131 10.01 -5.20 4.85
N VAL A 132 10.20 -5.66 3.61
CA VAL A 132 11.20 -5.14 2.67
C VAL A 132 10.48 -4.77 1.38
N PRO A 133 9.97 -3.52 1.26
CA PRO A 133 9.27 -3.09 0.06
C PRO A 133 10.23 -2.98 -1.13
N THR A 134 9.80 -3.49 -2.29
CA THR A 134 10.51 -3.34 -3.57
C THR A 134 9.73 -2.46 -4.55
N THR A 135 8.61 -1.90 -4.13
CA THR A 135 7.83 -0.88 -4.85
C THR A 135 7.57 0.31 -3.93
N ALA A 136 7.48 1.50 -4.50
CA ALA A 136 7.14 2.72 -3.77
C ALA A 136 5.65 3.04 -3.99
N GLY A 137 4.78 2.59 -3.07
CA GLY A 137 3.33 2.76 -3.27
C GLY A 137 2.48 2.49 -2.04
N THR A 138 2.43 1.26 -1.60
CA THR A 138 1.40 0.77 -0.67
C THR A 138 1.58 1.19 0.79
N GLY A 139 2.81 1.49 1.23
CA GLY A 139 3.08 1.75 2.65
C GLY A 139 2.78 0.57 3.57
N SER A 140 2.62 -0.65 3.01
CA SER A 140 2.27 -1.83 3.80
C SER A 140 3.32 -2.13 4.89
N GLU A 141 4.56 -1.75 4.69
CA GLU A 141 5.66 -1.95 5.62
C GLU A 141 5.49 -1.24 6.97
N VAL A 142 4.59 -0.25 7.06
CA VAL A 142 4.31 0.53 8.28
C VAL A 142 2.86 0.51 8.72
N THR A 143 2.06 -0.42 8.19
CA THR A 143 0.63 -0.53 8.51
C THR A 143 0.27 -1.87 9.16
N GLN A 144 -0.83 -1.90 9.90
CA GLN A 144 -1.41 -3.10 10.49
C GLN A 144 -2.53 -3.72 9.62
N VAL A 145 -2.41 -3.55 8.30
CA VAL A 145 -3.38 -4.03 7.33
C VAL A 145 -2.77 -5.17 6.52
N SER A 146 -3.55 -6.19 6.22
CA SER A 146 -3.25 -7.23 5.24
C SER A 146 -4.45 -7.42 4.32
N VAL A 147 -4.23 -7.37 3.02
CA VAL A 147 -5.27 -7.55 2.00
C VAL A 147 -5.06 -8.93 1.36
N ILE A 148 -6.04 -9.82 1.52
CA ILE A 148 -5.97 -11.20 1.01
C ILE A 148 -7.22 -11.49 0.18
N SER A 149 -7.04 -12.20 -0.94
CA SER A 149 -8.12 -12.63 -1.82
C SER A 149 -8.42 -14.12 -1.65
N HIS A 150 -9.71 -14.48 -1.58
CA HIS A 150 -10.17 -15.87 -1.54
C HIS A 150 -11.37 -16.05 -2.49
N GLY A 151 -11.16 -16.79 -3.57
CA GLY A 151 -12.15 -16.84 -4.67
C GLY A 151 -12.31 -15.46 -5.30
N ALA A 152 -13.54 -14.98 -5.37
CA ALA A 152 -13.88 -13.64 -5.86
C ALA A 152 -13.84 -12.55 -4.77
N GLU A 153 -13.71 -12.93 -3.49
CA GLU A 153 -13.70 -11.99 -2.37
C GLU A 153 -12.28 -11.46 -2.14
N LYS A 154 -12.13 -10.13 -2.03
CA LYS A 154 -10.91 -9.44 -1.59
C LYS A 154 -11.17 -8.79 -0.25
N LYS A 155 -10.52 -9.29 0.80
CA LYS A 155 -10.75 -8.84 2.18
C LYS A 155 -9.59 -8.03 2.70
N THR A 156 -9.88 -6.81 3.14
CA THR A 156 -8.95 -5.96 3.88
C THR A 156 -9.13 -6.23 5.37
N ILE A 157 -8.12 -6.82 5.98
CA ILE A 157 -8.13 -7.14 7.40
C ILE A 157 -7.21 -6.15 8.12
N ASN A 158 -7.77 -5.42 9.08
CA ASN A 158 -7.05 -4.44 9.90
C ASN A 158 -6.92 -5.00 11.32
N ASN A 159 -5.72 -5.44 11.71
CA ASN A 159 -5.48 -6.03 13.01
C ASN A 159 -4.06 -5.72 13.50
N PRO A 160 -3.86 -5.34 14.79
CA PRO A 160 -2.52 -5.08 15.34
C PRO A 160 -1.52 -6.22 15.18
N VAL A 161 -1.96 -7.48 15.06
CA VAL A 161 -1.07 -8.64 14.85
C VAL A 161 -0.31 -8.60 13.51
N PHE A 162 -0.76 -7.76 12.57
CA PHE A 162 -0.08 -7.57 11.27
C PHE A 162 0.97 -6.46 11.28
N MET A 163 1.15 -5.76 12.41
CA MET A 163 2.12 -4.68 12.46
C MET A 163 3.53 -5.24 12.33
N PRO A 164 4.34 -4.79 11.33
CA PRO A 164 5.71 -5.23 11.20
C PRO A 164 6.56 -4.89 12.42
N THR A 165 7.51 -5.76 12.73
CA THR A 165 8.54 -5.52 13.75
C THR A 165 9.54 -4.47 13.26
N ALA A 166 10.00 -4.64 12.02
CA ALA A 166 10.87 -3.67 11.36
C ALA A 166 10.61 -3.62 9.85
N ALA A 167 10.89 -2.48 9.25
CA ALA A 167 10.86 -2.23 7.82
C ALA A 167 12.26 -1.87 7.31
N ILE A 168 12.70 -2.50 6.23
CA ILE A 168 13.96 -2.17 5.54
C ILE A 168 13.58 -1.58 4.18
N VAL A 169 13.61 -0.26 4.09
CA VAL A 169 13.23 0.50 2.89
C VAL A 169 14.49 0.86 2.13
N ASP A 170 14.80 0.08 1.12
CA ASP A 170 15.99 0.25 0.27
C ASP A 170 15.57 0.70 -1.13
N PRO A 171 15.80 1.96 -1.51
CA PRO A 171 15.43 2.48 -2.83
C PRO A 171 16.07 1.73 -4.00
N VAL A 172 17.23 1.10 -3.82
CA VAL A 172 17.90 0.31 -4.87
C VAL A 172 17.01 -0.83 -5.35
N LEU A 173 16.20 -1.42 -4.46
CA LEU A 173 15.29 -2.52 -4.80
C LEU A 173 14.14 -2.07 -5.72
N THR A 174 13.91 -0.76 -5.86
CA THR A 174 12.85 -0.22 -6.73
C THR A 174 13.33 0.10 -8.14
N VAL A 175 14.64 0.07 -8.41
CA VAL A 175 15.23 0.45 -9.70
C VAL A 175 14.73 -0.44 -10.85
N SER A 176 14.50 -1.73 -10.58
CA SER A 176 14.00 -2.70 -11.57
C SER A 176 12.49 -2.62 -11.83
N VAL A 177 11.76 -1.78 -11.10
CA VAL A 177 10.29 -1.65 -11.27
C VAL A 177 9.98 -1.02 -12.63
N PRO A 178 9.13 -1.67 -13.46
CA PRO A 178 8.76 -1.14 -14.77
C PRO A 178 8.08 0.23 -14.69
N PRO A 179 8.21 1.09 -15.72
CA PRO A 179 7.64 2.44 -15.73
C PRO A 179 6.15 2.48 -15.38
N ARG A 180 5.32 1.63 -16.03
CA ARG A 180 3.88 1.59 -15.73
C ARG A 180 3.58 1.25 -14.26
N THR A 181 4.32 0.30 -13.68
CA THR A 181 4.18 -0.05 -12.26
C THR A 181 4.65 1.10 -11.38
N THR A 182 5.74 1.79 -11.74
CA THR A 182 6.23 2.99 -11.03
C THR A 182 5.14 4.07 -10.97
N MET A 183 4.48 4.37 -12.10
CA MET A 183 3.39 5.36 -12.12
C MET A 183 2.20 4.91 -11.27
N ASN A 184 1.75 3.66 -11.44
CA ASN A 184 0.61 3.13 -10.69
C ASN A 184 0.86 3.18 -9.19
N THR A 185 2.03 2.71 -8.73
CA THR A 185 2.36 2.72 -7.30
C THR A 185 2.61 4.12 -6.77
N GLY A 186 3.18 5.02 -7.57
CA GLY A 186 3.38 6.42 -7.18
C GLY A 186 2.06 7.19 -7.01
N LEU A 187 1.08 6.95 -7.89
CA LEU A 187 -0.27 7.53 -7.75
C LEU A 187 -1.06 6.87 -6.61
N ASP A 188 -0.82 5.61 -6.29
CA ASP A 188 -1.33 4.95 -5.09
C ASP A 188 -0.76 5.60 -3.81
N ALA A 189 0.56 5.84 -3.76
CA ALA A 189 1.18 6.57 -2.66
C ALA A 189 0.61 8.00 -2.50
N LEU A 190 0.32 8.67 -3.63
CA LEU A 190 -0.33 9.98 -3.62
C LEU A 190 -1.75 9.90 -3.05
N ALA A 191 -2.53 8.89 -3.46
CA ALA A 191 -3.86 8.65 -2.92
C ALA A 191 -3.80 8.39 -1.41
N HIS A 192 -2.86 7.57 -0.93
CA HIS A 192 -2.64 7.32 0.49
C HIS A 192 -2.36 8.61 1.27
N ALA A 193 -1.44 9.44 0.77
CA ALA A 193 -1.08 10.71 1.42
C ALA A 193 -2.27 11.68 1.46
N LEU A 194 -2.97 11.85 0.34
CA LEU A 194 -4.11 12.77 0.25
C LEU A 194 -5.28 12.28 1.10
N GLU A 195 -5.61 10.98 1.06
CA GLU A 195 -6.70 10.43 1.85
C GLU A 195 -6.40 10.45 3.35
N GLY A 196 -5.14 10.17 3.75
CA GLY A 196 -4.70 10.36 5.13
C GLY A 196 -4.87 11.80 5.61
N TYR A 197 -4.62 12.77 4.73
CA TYR A 197 -4.76 14.20 5.03
C TYR A 197 -6.21 14.65 5.13
N TRP A 198 -7.06 14.33 4.15
CA TRP A 198 -8.45 14.81 4.16
C TRP A 198 -9.42 13.91 4.91
N SER A 199 -9.01 12.70 5.35
CA SER A 199 -9.87 11.84 6.16
C SER A 199 -10.51 12.60 7.33
N VAL A 200 -11.76 12.28 7.64
CA VAL A 200 -12.44 12.83 8.84
C VAL A 200 -11.71 12.46 10.14
N ASN A 201 -10.83 11.45 10.10
CA ASN A 201 -10.03 10.97 11.23
C ASN A 201 -8.59 11.51 11.20
N HIS A 202 -8.29 12.52 10.37
CA HIS A 202 -6.94 13.08 10.25
C HIS A 202 -6.42 13.65 11.56
N GLN A 203 -5.11 13.77 11.70
CA GLN A 203 -4.47 14.32 12.88
C GLN A 203 -3.15 15.02 12.52
N PRO A 204 -2.67 15.97 13.36
CA PRO A 204 -1.55 16.84 12.98
C PRO A 204 -0.27 16.10 12.58
N ILE A 205 0.04 14.95 13.19
CA ILE A 205 1.25 14.17 12.86
C ILE A 205 1.09 13.55 11.47
N SER A 206 -0.05 12.93 11.18
CA SER A 206 -0.32 12.36 9.85
C SER A 206 -0.37 13.43 8.76
N ASP A 207 -0.91 14.61 9.07
CA ASP A 207 -0.98 15.74 8.14
C ASP A 207 0.42 16.23 7.70
N LEU A 208 1.38 16.31 8.63
CA LEU A 208 2.76 16.68 8.30
C LEU A 208 3.41 15.68 7.35
N MET A 209 3.20 14.39 7.58
CA MET A 209 3.73 13.32 6.72
C MET A 209 3.08 13.35 5.33
N ALA A 210 1.78 13.60 5.26
CA ALA A 210 1.05 13.72 4.01
C ALA A 210 1.56 14.87 3.12
N VAL A 211 1.79 16.06 3.71
CA VAL A 211 2.32 17.22 2.98
C VAL A 211 3.65 16.89 2.33
N GLU A 212 4.59 16.29 3.07
CA GLU A 212 5.90 15.96 2.55
C GLU A 212 5.83 14.83 1.52
N ALA A 213 4.95 13.82 1.72
CA ALA A 213 4.72 12.77 0.72
C ALA A 213 4.23 13.34 -0.60
N VAL A 214 3.22 14.23 -0.57
CA VAL A 214 2.69 14.89 -1.78
C VAL A 214 3.78 15.70 -2.49
N ARG A 215 4.58 16.48 -1.74
CA ARG A 215 5.69 17.26 -2.31
C ARG A 215 6.68 16.36 -3.06
N LEU A 216 7.17 15.31 -2.39
CA LEU A 216 8.13 14.39 -2.98
C LEU A 216 7.59 13.69 -4.23
N ILE A 217 6.31 13.28 -4.23
CA ILE A 217 5.68 12.64 -5.39
C ILE A 217 5.59 13.62 -6.56
N MET A 218 5.09 14.83 -6.31
CA MET A 218 4.91 15.84 -7.37
C MET A 218 6.23 16.28 -8.00
N GLU A 219 7.32 16.25 -7.24
CA GLU A 219 8.66 16.61 -7.74
C GLU A 219 9.38 15.46 -8.45
N ASN A 220 9.06 14.18 -8.15
CA ASN A 220 9.92 13.07 -8.54
C ASN A 220 9.23 11.93 -9.32
N LEU A 221 7.89 11.83 -9.32
CA LEU A 221 7.21 10.68 -9.94
C LEU A 221 7.42 10.61 -11.44
N GLU A 222 7.36 11.75 -12.14
CA GLU A 222 7.62 11.82 -13.58
C GLU A 222 9.06 11.39 -13.90
N GLN A 223 10.04 11.85 -13.12
CA GLN A 223 11.44 11.48 -13.28
C GLN A 223 11.64 9.98 -13.01
N ALA A 224 11.07 9.44 -11.93
CA ALA A 224 11.15 8.01 -11.62
C ALA A 224 10.46 7.12 -12.68
N TYR A 225 9.41 7.64 -13.34
CA TYR A 225 8.71 6.96 -14.42
C TYR A 225 9.53 6.95 -15.71
N THR A 226 10.13 8.09 -16.11
CA THR A 226 10.84 8.25 -17.37
C THR A 226 12.30 7.77 -17.31
N HIS A 227 12.92 7.85 -16.14
CA HIS A 227 14.31 7.48 -15.87
C HIS A 227 14.34 6.56 -14.63
N GLY A 228 13.92 5.31 -14.83
CA GLY A 228 13.76 4.34 -13.74
C GLY A 228 15.05 3.96 -13.01
N ASP A 229 16.21 4.28 -13.57
CA ASP A 229 17.55 4.12 -12.99
C ASP A 229 18.04 5.36 -12.20
N ASP A 230 17.29 6.46 -12.20
CA ASP A 230 17.59 7.62 -11.35
C ASP A 230 17.36 7.30 -9.89
N LEU A 231 18.44 6.92 -9.19
CA LEU A 231 18.37 6.52 -7.78
C LEU A 231 17.87 7.65 -6.87
N LYS A 232 18.09 8.93 -7.22
CA LYS A 232 17.58 10.05 -6.40
C LYS A 232 16.06 10.13 -6.49
N ALA A 233 15.51 9.98 -7.70
CA ALA A 233 14.06 9.93 -7.89
C ALA A 233 13.46 8.69 -7.21
N ARG A 234 14.12 7.52 -7.29
CA ARG A 234 13.69 6.30 -6.57
C ARG A 234 13.73 6.46 -5.06
N GLU A 235 14.75 7.12 -4.52
CA GLU A 235 14.87 7.41 -3.08
C GLU A 235 13.75 8.34 -2.63
N ALA A 236 13.49 9.43 -3.37
CA ALA A 236 12.40 10.34 -3.09
C ALA A 236 11.03 9.63 -3.13
N MET A 237 10.78 8.79 -4.13
CA MET A 237 9.54 8.02 -4.23
C MET A 237 9.40 6.97 -3.11
N SER A 238 10.49 6.31 -2.71
CA SER A 238 10.48 5.37 -1.58
C SER A 238 10.18 6.07 -0.26
N MET A 239 10.75 7.26 -0.04
CA MET A 239 10.43 8.10 1.13
C MET A 239 8.97 8.56 1.09
N ALA A 240 8.48 8.99 -0.07
CA ALA A 240 7.10 9.44 -0.23
C ALA A 240 6.10 8.31 0.05
N SER A 241 6.35 7.09 -0.44
CA SER A 241 5.54 5.91 -0.15
C SER A 241 5.50 5.59 1.35
N LEU A 242 6.66 5.61 2.00
CA LEU A 242 6.78 5.41 3.44
C LEU A 242 5.97 6.46 4.22
N LEU A 243 6.14 7.75 3.89
CA LEU A 243 5.41 8.84 4.52
C LEU A 243 3.91 8.77 4.24
N GLY A 244 3.51 8.40 3.02
CA GLY A 244 2.12 8.10 2.66
C GLY A 244 1.54 7.00 3.54
N GLY A 245 2.28 5.89 3.71
CA GLY A 245 1.92 4.80 4.61
C GLY A 245 1.69 5.25 6.05
N LEU A 246 2.63 6.03 6.59
CA LEU A 246 2.54 6.61 7.94
C LEU A 246 1.38 7.60 8.08
N SER A 247 1.05 8.34 7.00
CA SER A 247 -0.01 9.35 7.01
C SER A 247 -1.41 8.73 7.10
N PHE A 248 -1.67 7.62 6.39
CA PHE A 248 -3.00 6.99 6.41
C PHE A 248 -3.16 5.86 7.44
N ALA A 249 -2.09 5.37 8.05
CA ALA A 249 -2.11 4.21 8.95
C ALA A 249 -3.17 4.31 10.06
N LEU A 250 -3.34 5.50 10.63
CA LEU A 250 -4.35 5.77 11.67
C LEU A 250 -5.61 6.41 11.11
N PRO A 251 -5.57 7.49 10.29
CA PRO A 251 -6.75 8.12 9.72
C PRO A 251 -7.55 7.21 8.80
N LYS A 252 -6.92 6.22 8.17
CA LYS A 252 -7.45 5.35 7.11
C LYS A 252 -7.61 6.08 5.78
N THR A 253 -7.75 5.30 4.72
CA THR A 253 -8.13 5.77 3.39
C THR A 253 -9.63 6.09 3.32
N ALA A 254 -10.09 6.71 2.23
CA ALA A 254 -11.42 7.28 2.09
C ALA A 254 -12.07 6.93 0.73
N GLY A 255 -12.61 7.92 0.03
CA GLY A 255 -13.42 7.75 -1.17
C GLY A 255 -12.68 7.19 -2.37
N VAL A 256 -11.40 7.59 -2.59
CA VAL A 256 -10.58 7.07 -3.70
C VAL A 256 -10.40 5.56 -3.56
N HIS A 257 -9.98 5.10 -2.39
CA HIS A 257 -9.83 3.67 -2.14
C HIS A 257 -11.18 2.95 -2.13
N ALA A 258 -12.25 3.56 -1.60
CA ALA A 258 -13.59 2.96 -1.68
C ALA A 258 -13.99 2.66 -3.13
N CYS A 259 -13.67 3.56 -4.07
CA CYS A 259 -13.94 3.36 -5.50
C CYS A 259 -12.95 2.40 -6.18
N SER A 260 -11.72 2.29 -5.67
CA SER A 260 -10.71 1.41 -6.28
C SER A 260 -11.06 -0.08 -6.19
N TYR A 261 -11.86 -0.50 -5.22
CA TYR A 261 -12.26 -1.91 -5.07
C TYR A 261 -13.12 -2.37 -6.25
N PRO A 262 -14.31 -1.80 -6.53
CA PRO A 262 -15.10 -2.24 -7.67
C PRO A 262 -14.38 -1.98 -9.01
N LEU A 263 -13.59 -0.93 -9.14
CA LEU A 263 -12.78 -0.70 -10.34
C LEU A 263 -11.72 -1.81 -10.55
N SER A 264 -11.17 -2.37 -9.49
CA SER A 264 -10.24 -3.49 -9.59
C SER A 264 -10.93 -4.84 -9.78
N GLU A 265 -12.07 -5.06 -9.14
CA GLU A 265 -12.79 -6.34 -9.15
C GLU A 265 -13.62 -6.53 -10.42
N ASP A 266 -14.38 -5.53 -10.80
CA ASP A 266 -15.31 -5.62 -11.94
C ASP A 266 -14.69 -5.15 -13.26
N CYS A 267 -13.83 -4.10 -13.21
CA CYS A 267 -13.20 -3.51 -14.40
C CYS A 267 -11.75 -3.97 -14.60
N HIS A 268 -11.25 -4.85 -13.76
CA HIS A 268 -9.91 -5.45 -13.84
C HIS A 268 -8.76 -4.43 -13.91
N LEU A 269 -8.92 -3.27 -13.27
CA LEU A 269 -7.84 -2.29 -13.15
C LEU A 269 -6.78 -2.78 -12.15
N PRO A 270 -5.48 -2.62 -12.45
CA PRO A 270 -4.44 -2.70 -11.42
C PRO A 270 -4.75 -1.71 -10.29
N HIS A 271 -4.52 -2.09 -9.03
CA HIS A 271 -4.96 -1.32 -7.86
C HIS A 271 -4.57 0.17 -7.91
N GLY A 272 -3.29 0.48 -8.19
CA GLY A 272 -2.85 1.87 -8.28
C GLY A 272 -3.48 2.64 -9.45
N GLU A 273 -3.79 1.98 -10.58
CA GLU A 273 -4.54 2.58 -11.67
C GLU A 273 -6.01 2.81 -11.28
N ALA A 274 -6.60 1.90 -10.52
CA ALA A 274 -7.95 2.05 -9.98
C ALA A 274 -8.05 3.24 -9.00
N CYS A 275 -7.04 3.44 -8.13
CA CYS A 275 -6.94 4.64 -7.30
C CYS A 275 -6.77 5.90 -8.16
N ALA A 276 -5.85 5.87 -9.12
CA ALA A 276 -5.60 7.00 -10.02
C ALA A 276 -6.83 7.42 -10.83
N PHE A 277 -7.73 6.46 -11.17
CA PHE A 277 -8.90 6.70 -11.99
C PHE A 277 -9.79 7.82 -11.43
N THR A 278 -10.04 7.82 -10.13
CA THR A 278 -10.92 8.80 -9.45
C THR A 278 -10.17 9.87 -8.66
N LEU A 279 -8.83 9.78 -8.55
CA LEU A 279 -8.04 10.61 -7.63
C LEU A 279 -8.21 12.11 -7.88
N ASP A 280 -8.09 12.57 -9.13
CA ASP A 280 -8.25 13.99 -9.48
C ASP A 280 -9.69 14.49 -9.25
N SER A 281 -10.70 13.64 -9.45
CA SER A 281 -12.10 13.98 -9.12
C SER A 281 -12.27 14.17 -7.62
N PHE A 282 -11.71 13.30 -6.78
CA PHE A 282 -11.78 13.47 -5.31
C PHE A 282 -10.97 14.66 -4.81
N VAL A 283 -9.89 15.07 -5.47
CA VAL A 283 -9.19 16.31 -5.17
C VAL A 283 -10.12 17.52 -5.39
N GLU A 284 -10.91 17.52 -6.47
CA GLU A 284 -11.87 18.59 -6.75
C GLU A 284 -13.08 18.57 -5.80
N ILE A 285 -13.61 17.37 -5.50
CA ILE A 285 -14.76 17.18 -4.60
C ILE A 285 -14.42 17.60 -3.16
N ASN A 286 -13.24 17.22 -2.68
CA ASN A 286 -12.79 17.47 -1.31
C ASN A 286 -12.05 18.82 -1.17
N ARG A 287 -12.09 19.69 -2.18
CA ARG A 287 -11.42 20.97 -2.15
C ARG A 287 -11.96 21.87 -1.04
N ASP A 288 -11.07 22.27 -0.16
CA ASP A 288 -11.30 23.26 0.88
C ASP A 288 -10.02 24.08 1.12
N GLU A 289 -10.05 25.02 2.05
CA GLU A 289 -8.88 25.86 2.39
C GLU A 289 -7.73 25.03 2.95
N ARG A 290 -8.02 23.94 3.65
CA ARG A 290 -7.03 23.04 4.24
C ARG A 290 -6.28 22.25 3.16
N LEU A 291 -6.99 21.77 2.12
CA LEU A 291 -6.38 21.09 0.98
C LEU A 291 -5.55 22.08 0.13
N ASP A 292 -6.06 23.30 -0.09
CA ASP A 292 -5.28 24.35 -0.76
C ASP A 292 -4.01 24.72 0.04
N GLU A 293 -4.04 24.69 1.39
CA GLU A 293 -2.85 24.87 2.22
C GLU A 293 -1.85 23.72 2.09
N LEU A 294 -2.30 22.45 2.07
CA LEU A 294 -1.42 21.31 1.74
C LEU A 294 -0.72 21.56 0.41
N CYS A 295 -1.48 21.93 -0.62
CA CYS A 295 -0.95 22.19 -1.95
C CYS A 295 0.14 23.26 -1.94
N ARG A 296 -0.11 24.41 -1.28
CA ARG A 296 0.92 25.47 -1.15
C ARG A 296 2.18 24.99 -0.45
N ARG A 297 2.04 24.22 0.62
CA ARG A 297 3.18 23.63 1.36
C ARG A 297 3.93 22.56 0.56
N ALA A 298 3.24 21.87 -0.34
CA ALA A 298 3.83 20.93 -1.28
C ALA A 298 4.41 21.58 -2.54
N GLY A 299 4.44 22.92 -2.64
CA GLY A 299 4.97 23.65 -3.78
C GLY A 299 4.03 23.78 -4.97
N LEU A 300 2.74 23.55 -4.76
CA LEU A 300 1.66 23.71 -5.74
C LEU A 300 0.89 25.01 -5.47
N ARG A 301 0.12 25.47 -6.44
CA ARG A 301 -0.71 26.70 -6.26
C ARG A 301 -1.90 26.43 -5.34
N ASP A 302 -2.68 25.41 -5.65
CA ASP A 302 -3.93 25.04 -5.00
C ASP A 302 -4.37 23.61 -5.42
N ALA A 303 -5.52 23.16 -4.94
CA ALA A 303 -6.07 21.84 -5.26
C ALA A 303 -6.37 21.68 -6.77
N ALA A 304 -6.75 22.74 -7.48
CA ALA A 304 -6.99 22.67 -8.92
C ALA A 304 -5.67 22.41 -9.70
N ASP A 305 -4.56 23.01 -9.27
CA ASP A 305 -3.24 22.73 -9.83
C ASP A 305 -2.82 21.27 -9.58
N LEU A 306 -3.08 20.74 -8.38
CA LEU A 306 -2.84 19.34 -8.04
C LEU A 306 -3.65 18.40 -8.95
N ALA A 307 -4.97 18.63 -9.09
CA ALA A 307 -5.83 17.81 -9.96
C ALA A 307 -5.34 17.84 -11.42
N ALA A 308 -4.96 19.02 -11.92
CA ALA A 308 -4.41 19.16 -13.27
C ALA A 308 -3.12 18.36 -13.46
N ARG A 309 -2.19 18.38 -12.48
CA ARG A 309 -0.94 17.61 -12.53
C ARG A 309 -1.20 16.10 -12.47
N ILE A 310 -2.17 15.64 -11.67
CA ILE A 310 -2.56 14.23 -11.65
C ILE A 310 -3.04 13.80 -13.04
N ARG A 311 -3.87 14.61 -13.73
CA ARG A 311 -4.31 14.33 -15.11
C ARG A 311 -3.14 14.24 -16.09
N VAL A 312 -2.14 15.11 -15.96
CA VAL A 312 -0.92 15.06 -16.79
C VAL A 312 -0.16 13.76 -16.55
N LEU A 313 0.04 13.33 -15.30
CA LEU A 313 0.72 12.07 -14.97
C LEU A 313 -0.05 10.85 -15.49
N LYS A 314 -1.39 10.83 -15.34
CA LYS A 314 -2.26 9.78 -15.91
C LYS A 314 -2.09 9.70 -17.43
N SER A 315 -2.14 10.84 -18.13
CA SER A 315 -1.98 10.92 -19.58
C SER A 315 -0.59 10.49 -20.03
N LEU A 316 0.47 10.92 -19.35
CA LEU A 316 1.85 10.56 -19.64
C LEU A 316 2.06 9.04 -19.61
N ALA A 317 1.44 8.35 -18.67
CA ALA A 317 1.55 6.90 -18.53
C ALA A 317 0.51 6.11 -19.35
N GLY A 318 -0.38 6.77 -20.08
CA GLY A 318 -1.46 6.14 -20.81
C GLY A 318 -2.39 5.33 -19.91
N LEU A 319 -2.69 5.85 -18.71
CA LEU A 319 -3.64 5.22 -17.80
C LEU A 319 -5.07 5.52 -18.27
N ARG A 320 -5.97 4.58 -18.03
CA ARG A 320 -7.39 4.76 -18.34
C ARG A 320 -7.96 5.88 -17.47
N ALA A 321 -8.70 6.77 -18.08
CA ALA A 321 -9.29 7.95 -17.44
C ALA A 321 -10.79 8.13 -17.74
N ARG A 322 -11.35 7.27 -18.62
CA ARG A 322 -12.75 7.33 -19.04
C ARG A 322 -13.45 6.00 -18.79
N LEU A 323 -14.73 6.03 -18.45
CA LEU A 323 -15.54 4.83 -18.27
C LEU A 323 -15.62 4.00 -19.55
N SER A 324 -15.69 4.65 -20.72
CA SER A 324 -15.71 4.00 -22.04
C SER A 324 -14.44 3.19 -22.35
N GLU A 325 -13.35 3.38 -21.59
CA GLU A 325 -12.10 2.61 -21.71
C GLU A 325 -12.08 1.38 -20.79
N LEU A 326 -13.11 1.23 -19.92
CA LEU A 326 -13.19 0.16 -18.94
C LEU A 326 -14.06 -0.99 -19.44
N GLU A 327 -13.62 -2.21 -19.17
CA GLU A 327 -14.49 -3.37 -19.19
C GLU A 327 -15.50 -3.24 -18.03
N ASN A 328 -16.79 -3.44 -18.33
CA ASN A 328 -17.89 -3.28 -17.37
C ASN A 328 -17.97 -1.87 -16.69
N GLY A 329 -17.58 -0.82 -17.39
CA GLY A 329 -17.59 0.57 -16.90
C GLY A 329 -19.01 1.15 -16.83
N ASP A 330 -19.89 0.60 -15.99
CA ASP A 330 -21.25 1.09 -15.74
C ASP A 330 -21.26 2.04 -14.54
N ALA A 331 -21.56 3.32 -14.77
CA ALA A 331 -21.53 4.37 -13.76
C ALA A 331 -22.44 4.06 -12.56
N HIS A 332 -23.68 3.61 -12.83
CA HIS A 332 -24.66 3.30 -11.79
C HIS A 332 -24.21 2.11 -10.92
N ALA A 333 -23.80 1.01 -11.57
CA ALA A 333 -23.36 -0.20 -10.85
C ALA A 333 -22.12 0.06 -9.98
N LEU A 334 -21.14 0.83 -10.49
CA LEU A 334 -19.95 1.22 -9.75
C LEU A 334 -20.31 2.13 -8.56
N ALA A 335 -21.16 3.15 -8.77
CA ALA A 335 -21.59 4.08 -7.73
C ALA A 335 -22.29 3.37 -6.57
N GLU A 336 -23.19 2.42 -6.85
CA GLU A 336 -23.89 1.64 -5.84
C GLU A 336 -22.93 0.81 -4.95
N LYS A 337 -21.88 0.24 -5.55
CA LYS A 337 -20.86 -0.52 -4.80
C LYS A 337 -19.96 0.41 -3.99
N CYS A 338 -19.48 1.50 -4.58
CA CYS A 338 -18.63 2.48 -3.92
C CYS A 338 -19.31 3.11 -2.70
N ALA A 339 -20.59 3.50 -2.83
CA ALA A 339 -21.36 4.12 -1.75
C ALA A 339 -21.50 3.21 -0.52
N LYS A 340 -21.56 1.89 -0.73
CA LYS A 340 -21.69 0.89 0.33
C LYS A 340 -20.36 0.53 0.99
N HIS A 341 -19.23 0.95 0.42
CA HIS A 341 -17.93 0.59 0.95
C HIS A 341 -17.63 1.36 2.25
N PRO A 342 -17.20 0.69 3.34
CA PRO A 342 -16.99 1.33 4.64
C PRO A 342 -16.01 2.52 4.63
N LEU A 343 -15.00 2.49 3.76
CA LEU A 343 -14.02 3.58 3.63
C LEU A 343 -14.65 4.89 3.13
N MET A 344 -15.77 4.84 2.41
CA MET A 344 -16.47 6.04 1.98
C MET A 344 -16.89 6.93 3.16
N GLY A 345 -17.17 6.32 4.32
CA GLY A 345 -17.48 7.04 5.56
C GLY A 345 -16.33 7.92 6.11
N ASN A 346 -15.09 7.70 5.64
CA ASN A 346 -13.94 8.53 6.04
C ASN A 346 -13.77 9.76 5.14
N ASN A 347 -14.51 9.85 4.01
CA ASN A 347 -14.40 11.00 3.11
C ASN A 347 -15.05 12.24 3.74
N PRO A 348 -14.41 13.43 3.69
CA PRO A 348 -14.94 14.62 4.33
C PRO A 348 -16.24 15.12 3.67
N VAL A 349 -16.32 15.03 2.35
CA VAL A 349 -17.56 15.29 1.60
C VAL A 349 -18.35 14.00 1.51
N LYS A 350 -19.61 14.03 1.95
CA LYS A 350 -20.49 12.86 1.87
C LYS A 350 -20.83 12.56 0.42
N MET A 351 -20.55 11.31 0.01
CA MET A 351 -20.81 10.81 -1.34
C MET A 351 -21.81 9.66 -1.24
N ASP A 352 -23.06 9.92 -1.61
CA ASP A 352 -24.06 8.86 -1.83
C ASP A 352 -23.96 8.29 -3.24
N ALA A 353 -24.78 7.29 -3.56
CA ALA A 353 -24.74 6.64 -4.86
C ALA A 353 -25.03 7.63 -6.02
N ALA A 354 -25.95 8.59 -5.83
CA ALA A 354 -26.28 9.57 -6.87
C ALA A 354 -25.11 10.53 -7.15
N ALA A 355 -24.43 11.00 -6.10
CA ALA A 355 -23.25 11.85 -6.25
C ALA A 355 -22.07 11.12 -6.91
N LEU A 356 -21.87 9.84 -6.57
CA LEU A 356 -20.85 9.00 -7.19
C LEU A 356 -21.19 8.67 -8.65
N GLU A 357 -22.46 8.40 -8.96
CA GLU A 357 -22.91 8.18 -10.35
C GLU A 357 -22.63 9.42 -11.21
N ALA A 358 -22.99 10.61 -10.73
CA ALA A 358 -22.70 11.87 -11.43
C ALA A 358 -21.18 12.10 -11.61
N MET A 359 -20.34 11.74 -10.61
CA MET A 359 -18.89 11.78 -10.73
C MET A 359 -18.38 10.81 -11.83
N PHE A 360 -18.87 9.56 -11.87
CA PHE A 360 -18.49 8.59 -12.90
C PHE A 360 -18.98 9.00 -14.28
N GLU A 361 -20.21 9.53 -14.41
CA GLU A 361 -20.72 10.05 -15.68
C GLU A 361 -19.88 11.19 -16.26
N ALA A 362 -19.30 12.05 -15.40
CA ALA A 362 -18.38 13.09 -15.82
C ALA A 362 -17.03 12.55 -16.36
N LEU A 363 -16.75 11.25 -16.15
CA LEU A 363 -15.56 10.54 -16.67
C LEU A 363 -15.85 9.71 -17.93
N GLN A 364 -16.96 9.95 -18.65
CA GLN A 364 -17.31 9.25 -19.91
C GLN A 364 -16.43 9.62 -21.10
#